data_2b114523811643d224387dfc54227579
#
_entry.id   2b114523811643d224387dfc54227579
#
_cell.length_a   1.000
_cell.length_b   1.000
_cell.length_c   1.000
_cell.angle_alpha   90.00
_cell.angle_beta   90.00
_cell.angle_gamma   90.00
#
_symmetry.space_group_name_H-M   'P 1'
#
loop_
_entity.id
_entity.type
_entity.pdbx_description
1 polymer ?
#
loop_
_entity_poly.entity_id
_entity_poly.type
_entity_poly.pdbx_seq_one_letter_code
_entity_poly.pdbx_strand_id
1 'polypeptide(L)'
;MSPRTKILAAVAIGFFFGFALCAAAGETLPKIKPAPEFTLTKQDGKRLALRELRGKVLAITFIFASCTDTCPLLTAKTVEIQDRLGRAFGPQAFFLSITVDPERDTAAVLKRYAETHRANTAGWAFLTGSPAEIREVARNYGIYYKKSPRGDVDHTF
;
A
#
# COMPACT_ATOMS: atom_id res chain seq x y z
N MET A 1 -62.17 -27.83 8.09
CA MET A 1 -60.85 -27.38 7.58
C MET A 1 -60.28 -28.49 6.67
N SER A 2 -60.17 -28.20 5.39
CA SER A 2 -59.80 -29.13 4.34
C SER A 2 -58.32 -29.55 4.45
N PRO A 3 -57.94 -30.80 4.18
CA PRO A 3 -56.55 -31.27 4.25
C PRO A 3 -55.61 -30.50 3.28
N ARG A 4 -56.14 -29.85 2.28
CA ARG A 4 -55.38 -29.02 1.34
C ARG A 4 -54.78 -27.77 1.96
N THR A 5 -55.37 -27.20 3.01
CA THR A 5 -54.90 -25.98 3.70
C THR A 5 -53.70 -26.26 4.62
N LYS A 6 -53.56 -27.50 5.12
CA LYS A 6 -52.46 -27.92 5.98
C LYS A 6 -51.15 -28.19 5.18
N ILE A 7 -51.27 -28.61 3.92
CA ILE A 7 -50.10 -28.91 3.05
C ILE A 7 -49.47 -27.60 2.55
N LEU A 8 -50.27 -26.56 2.25
CA LEU A 8 -49.78 -25.28 1.80
C LEU A 8 -49.03 -24.50 2.91
N ALA A 9 -49.45 -24.66 4.17
CA ALA A 9 -48.76 -24.04 5.31
C ALA A 9 -47.40 -24.65 5.62
N ALA A 10 -47.26 -26.00 5.41
CA ALA A 10 -46.00 -26.70 5.63
C ALA A 10 -44.92 -26.37 4.57
N VAL A 11 -45.35 -26.12 3.32
CA VAL A 11 -44.41 -25.78 2.22
C VAL A 11 -43.90 -24.33 2.36
N ALA A 12 -44.72 -23.40 2.87
CA ALA A 12 -44.31 -22.01 3.07
C ALA A 12 -43.27 -21.83 4.20
N ILE A 13 -43.29 -22.67 5.23
CA ILE A 13 -42.34 -22.61 6.36
C ILE A 13 -40.96 -23.19 5.96
N GLY A 14 -40.94 -24.18 5.06
CA GLY A 14 -39.69 -24.79 4.57
C GLY A 14 -38.86 -23.86 3.66
N PHE A 15 -39.50 -22.90 2.99
CA PHE A 15 -38.82 -22.02 2.05
C PHE A 15 -38.14 -20.79 2.72
N PHE A 16 -38.52 -20.47 3.96
CA PHE A 16 -37.99 -19.36 4.70
C PHE A 16 -36.73 -19.69 5.53
N PHE A 17 -36.44 -20.99 5.72
CA PHE A 17 -35.30 -21.44 6.55
C PHE A 17 -34.03 -21.76 5.76
N GLY A 18 -34.09 -21.69 4.42
CA GLY A 18 -32.97 -22.07 3.53
C GLY A 18 -32.08 -20.91 3.10
N PHE A 19 -32.32 -19.64 3.55
CA PHE A 19 -31.61 -18.48 3.06
C PHE A 19 -30.66 -17.85 4.08
N ALA A 20 -30.24 -18.59 5.07
CA ALA A 20 -29.24 -18.09 6.04
C ALA A 20 -28.11 -19.10 6.13
N LEU A 21 -27.01 -18.81 5.51
CA LEU A 21 -25.60 -19.00 5.87
C LEU A 21 -24.72 -19.11 4.61
N CYS A 22 -24.70 -18.09 3.80
CA CYS A 22 -23.48 -17.80 3.05
C CYS A 22 -22.69 -16.80 3.90
N ALA A 23 -22.19 -17.23 5.04
CA ALA A 23 -21.08 -16.56 5.71
C ALA A 23 -19.90 -16.68 4.74
N ALA A 24 -19.62 -15.60 4.01
CA ALA A 24 -18.36 -15.45 3.30
C ALA A 24 -17.26 -15.59 4.35
N ALA A 25 -16.67 -16.78 4.43
CA ALA A 25 -15.41 -16.99 5.12
C ALA A 25 -14.40 -16.12 4.39
N GLY A 26 -14.22 -14.88 4.86
CA GLY A 26 -13.17 -14.02 4.38
C GLY A 26 -11.85 -14.77 4.61
N GLU A 27 -11.17 -15.13 3.52
CA GLU A 27 -9.83 -15.69 3.60
C GLU A 27 -8.97 -14.70 4.39
N THR A 28 -8.65 -15.06 5.62
CA THR A 28 -7.71 -14.27 6.43
C THR A 28 -6.32 -14.48 5.86
N LEU A 29 -5.71 -13.41 5.36
CA LEU A 29 -4.33 -13.46 4.89
C LEU A 29 -3.40 -13.96 6.02
N PRO A 30 -2.42 -14.83 5.71
CA PRO A 30 -1.51 -15.34 6.70
C PRO A 30 -0.66 -14.22 7.30
N LYS A 31 -0.50 -14.22 8.63
CA LYS A 31 0.44 -13.33 9.32
C LYS A 31 1.86 -13.81 9.06
N ILE A 32 2.68 -12.99 8.40
CA ILE A 32 4.08 -13.33 8.13
C ILE A 32 4.96 -12.85 9.28
N LYS A 33 5.02 -11.54 9.53
CA LYS A 33 5.77 -10.90 10.63
C LYS A 33 5.28 -9.47 10.83
N PRO A 34 5.54 -8.83 11.99
CA PRO A 34 5.34 -7.40 12.14
C PRO A 34 6.17 -6.60 11.15
N ALA A 35 5.60 -5.51 10.62
CA ALA A 35 6.34 -4.58 9.77
C ALA A 35 7.46 -3.91 10.60
N PRO A 36 8.72 -3.88 10.11
CA PRO A 36 9.81 -3.20 10.77
C PRO A 36 9.52 -1.70 10.91
N GLU A 37 9.68 -1.15 12.10
CA GLU A 37 9.46 0.28 12.37
C GLU A 37 10.57 1.13 11.73
N PHE A 38 10.18 2.32 11.28
CA PHE A 38 11.11 3.34 10.81
C PHE A 38 10.54 4.75 11.03
N THR A 39 11.40 5.75 10.94
CA THR A 39 11.02 7.16 10.86
C THR A 39 11.85 7.83 9.77
N LEU A 40 11.19 8.31 8.72
CA LEU A 40 11.83 8.92 7.55
C LEU A 40 11.26 10.32 7.28
N THR A 41 11.91 11.05 6.37
CA THR A 41 11.49 12.40 5.96
C THR A 41 10.60 12.32 4.73
N LYS A 42 9.42 12.94 4.79
CA LYS A 42 8.50 13.06 3.66
C LYS A 42 8.96 14.12 2.65
N GLN A 43 8.34 14.09 1.47
CA GLN A 43 8.50 15.07 0.40
C GLN A 43 8.17 16.54 0.82
N ASP A 44 7.46 16.75 1.93
CA ASP A 44 7.16 18.06 2.52
C ASP A 44 8.16 18.49 3.61
N GLY A 45 9.22 17.69 3.82
CA GLY A 45 10.25 17.91 4.83
C GLY A 45 9.89 17.47 6.24
N LYS A 46 8.67 17.03 6.49
CA LYS A 46 8.24 16.54 7.82
C LYS A 46 8.67 15.09 8.06
N ARG A 47 8.92 14.75 9.30
CA ARG A 47 9.17 13.35 9.69
C ARG A 47 7.87 12.57 9.71
N LEU A 48 7.93 11.30 9.33
CA LEU A 48 6.83 10.33 9.41
C LEU A 48 7.36 9.04 10.04
N ALA A 49 6.78 8.64 11.15
CA ALA A 49 7.02 7.34 11.74
C ALA A 49 5.95 6.34 11.28
N LEU A 50 6.36 5.11 10.95
CA LEU A 50 5.43 4.08 10.48
C LEU A 50 4.27 3.86 11.45
N ARG A 51 4.53 3.94 12.76
CA ARG A 51 3.50 3.79 13.81
C ARG A 51 2.34 4.79 13.72
N GLU A 52 2.53 5.95 13.08
CA GLU A 52 1.48 6.96 12.90
C GLU A 52 0.41 6.52 11.90
N LEU A 53 0.71 5.49 11.11
CA LEU A 53 -0.19 4.93 10.11
C LEU A 53 -0.89 3.64 10.58
N ARG A 54 -0.81 3.32 11.87
CA ARG A 54 -1.49 2.13 12.44
C ARG A 54 -2.99 2.17 12.16
N GLY A 55 -3.57 1.01 11.92
CA GLY A 55 -4.98 0.86 11.58
C GLY A 55 -5.30 1.05 10.09
N LYS A 56 -4.29 1.37 9.27
CA LYS A 56 -4.43 1.48 7.81
C LYS A 56 -3.79 0.29 7.09
N VAL A 57 -4.30 -0.01 5.92
CA VAL A 57 -3.61 -0.88 4.95
C VAL A 57 -2.50 -0.07 4.30
N LEU A 58 -1.27 -0.57 4.34
CA LEU A 58 -0.12 0.12 3.78
C LEU A 58 0.42 -0.61 2.55
N ALA A 59 0.63 0.12 1.46
CA ALA A 59 1.43 -0.33 0.33
C ALA A 59 2.79 0.38 0.39
N ILE A 60 3.87 -0.39 0.51
CA ILE A 60 5.23 0.13 0.58
C ILE A 60 5.97 -0.27 -0.69
N THR A 61 6.52 0.72 -1.39
CA THR A 61 7.35 0.53 -2.59
C THR A 61 8.72 1.16 -2.39
N PHE A 62 9.73 0.59 -3.04
CA PHE A 62 11.06 1.18 -3.09
C PHE A 62 11.32 1.72 -4.49
N ILE A 63 11.75 2.97 -4.58
CA ILE A 63 11.90 3.70 -5.84
C ILE A 63 13.24 4.46 -5.87
N PHE A 64 13.58 5.02 -7.01
CA PHE A 64 14.51 6.16 -7.15
C PHE A 64 14.04 7.06 -8.30
N ALA A 65 14.09 8.38 -8.08
CA ALA A 65 13.43 9.34 -8.96
C ALA A 65 14.07 9.44 -10.37
N SER A 66 15.34 9.07 -10.49
CA SER A 66 16.06 9.03 -11.77
C SER A 66 15.87 7.72 -12.58
N CYS A 67 15.06 6.79 -12.10
CA CYS A 67 14.72 5.57 -12.84
C CYS A 67 13.90 5.92 -14.07
N THR A 68 14.33 5.42 -15.23
CA THR A 68 13.68 5.67 -16.53
C THR A 68 12.85 4.48 -17.03
N ASP A 69 12.80 3.40 -16.28
CA ASP A 69 12.19 2.13 -16.72
C ASP A 69 11.07 1.68 -15.75
N THR A 70 11.40 0.90 -14.76
CA THR A 70 10.42 0.17 -13.92
C THR A 70 9.67 1.08 -12.94
N CYS A 71 10.35 2.06 -12.32
CA CYS A 71 9.72 2.92 -11.32
C CYS A 71 8.57 3.77 -11.86
N PRO A 72 8.66 4.41 -13.04
CA PRO A 72 7.53 5.12 -13.62
C PRO A 72 6.32 4.22 -13.87
N LEU A 73 6.54 2.99 -14.36
CA LEU A 73 5.46 2.02 -14.61
C LEU A 73 4.79 1.59 -13.30
N LEU A 74 5.59 1.27 -12.27
CA LEU A 74 5.07 0.93 -10.96
C LEU A 74 4.28 2.09 -10.35
N THR A 75 4.80 3.31 -10.46
CA THR A 75 4.12 4.51 -9.96
C THR A 75 2.80 4.75 -10.68
N ALA A 76 2.76 4.60 -12.02
CA ALA A 76 1.53 4.70 -12.80
C ALA A 76 0.47 3.67 -12.37
N LYS A 77 0.88 2.41 -12.16
CA LYS A 77 -0.02 1.38 -11.63
C LYS A 77 -0.53 1.70 -10.22
N THR A 78 0.32 2.28 -9.40
CA THR A 78 -0.06 2.69 -8.05
C THR A 78 -1.08 3.86 -8.08
N VAL A 79 -0.97 4.77 -9.04
CA VAL A 79 -1.98 5.82 -9.29
C VAL A 79 -3.32 5.21 -9.70
N GLU A 80 -3.34 4.21 -10.57
CA GLU A 80 -4.58 3.50 -10.91
C GLU A 80 -5.26 2.89 -9.68
N ILE A 81 -4.47 2.32 -8.75
CA ILE A 81 -4.99 1.76 -7.49
C ILE A 81 -5.50 2.88 -6.58
N GLN A 82 -4.77 3.98 -6.46
CA GLN A 82 -5.19 5.18 -5.74
C GLN A 82 -6.60 5.63 -6.17
N ASP A 83 -6.79 5.74 -7.48
CA ASP A 83 -8.06 6.22 -8.06
C ASP A 83 -9.21 5.24 -7.80
N ARG A 84 -8.93 3.93 -7.88
CA ARG A 84 -9.92 2.87 -7.56
C ARG A 84 -10.31 2.82 -6.09
N LEU A 85 -9.42 3.19 -5.18
CA LEU A 85 -9.69 3.23 -3.75
C LEU A 85 -10.65 4.37 -3.37
N GLY A 86 -10.73 5.44 -4.16
CA GLY A 86 -11.65 6.55 -3.95
C GLY A 86 -11.59 7.08 -2.52
N ARG A 87 -12.72 7.04 -1.80
CA ARG A 87 -12.82 7.57 -0.42
C ARG A 87 -12.03 6.77 0.62
N ALA A 88 -11.63 5.54 0.33
CA ALA A 88 -10.80 4.73 1.23
C ALA A 88 -9.33 5.17 1.19
N PHE A 89 -8.89 5.84 0.12
CA PHE A 89 -7.53 6.32 -0.03
C PHE A 89 -7.21 7.46 0.95
N GLY A 90 -6.15 7.30 1.72
CA GLY A 90 -5.75 8.17 2.82
C GLY A 90 -6.31 7.74 4.18
N PRO A 91 -7.63 7.64 4.37
CA PRO A 91 -8.20 7.19 5.65
C PRO A 91 -7.94 5.72 5.97
N GLN A 92 -8.18 4.80 5.04
CA GLN A 92 -8.10 3.36 5.27
C GLN A 92 -6.89 2.71 4.61
N ALA A 93 -6.46 3.21 3.44
CA ALA A 93 -5.29 2.75 2.71
C ALA A 93 -4.32 3.90 2.49
N PHE A 94 -3.02 3.69 2.76
CA PHE A 94 -2.00 4.71 2.63
C PHE A 94 -0.77 4.14 1.90
N PHE A 95 -0.18 4.91 1.01
CA PHE A 95 0.97 4.47 0.22
C PHE A 95 2.26 5.14 0.68
N LEU A 96 3.35 4.37 0.63
CA LEU A 96 4.69 4.82 0.98
C LEU A 96 5.64 4.44 -0.14
N SER A 97 6.25 5.42 -0.78
CA SER A 97 7.36 5.21 -1.73
C SER A 97 8.65 5.66 -1.08
N ILE A 98 9.54 4.73 -0.79
CA ILE A 98 10.81 4.97 -0.09
C ILE A 98 11.92 5.00 -1.13
N THR A 99 12.71 6.08 -1.17
CA THR A 99 13.84 6.11 -2.08
C THR A 99 14.96 5.18 -1.65
N VAL A 100 15.65 4.57 -2.62
CA VAL A 100 16.92 3.86 -2.42
C VAL A 100 18.13 4.69 -2.85
N ASP A 101 17.90 5.94 -3.27
CA ASP A 101 18.95 6.88 -3.68
C ASP A 101 18.84 8.23 -2.95
N PRO A 102 18.94 8.26 -1.61
CA PRO A 102 18.69 9.47 -0.82
C PRO A 102 19.68 10.61 -1.08
N GLU A 103 20.85 10.35 -1.69
CA GLU A 103 21.81 11.35 -2.04
C GLU A 103 21.33 12.26 -3.18
N ARG A 104 20.57 11.70 -4.14
CA ARG A 104 19.96 12.43 -5.25
C ARG A 104 18.50 12.79 -4.97
N ASP A 105 17.78 11.91 -4.29
CA ASP A 105 16.34 12.05 -4.03
C ASP A 105 16.08 12.81 -2.73
N THR A 106 16.35 14.12 -2.78
CA THR A 106 15.98 15.04 -1.70
C THR A 106 14.45 15.15 -1.58
N ALA A 107 13.94 15.67 -0.45
CA ALA A 107 12.51 15.93 -0.28
C ALA A 107 11.92 16.76 -1.45
N ALA A 108 12.66 17.77 -1.94
CA ALA A 108 12.23 18.58 -3.07
C ALA A 108 12.16 17.79 -4.39
N VAL A 109 13.08 16.87 -4.62
CA VAL A 109 13.07 15.98 -5.79
C VAL A 109 11.86 15.05 -5.72
N LEU A 110 11.63 14.41 -4.57
CA LEU A 110 10.49 13.51 -4.36
C LEU A 110 9.15 14.24 -4.45
N LYS A 111 9.09 15.52 -4.03
CA LYS A 111 7.89 16.34 -4.21
C LYS A 111 7.57 16.51 -5.69
N ARG A 112 8.56 16.90 -6.52
CA ARG A 112 8.37 17.02 -7.98
C ARG A 112 8.01 15.70 -8.63
N TYR A 113 8.62 14.60 -8.19
CA TYR A 113 8.28 13.26 -8.66
C TYR A 113 6.82 12.94 -8.40
N ALA A 114 6.33 13.18 -7.17
CA ALA A 114 4.93 12.97 -6.81
C ALA A 114 3.97 13.80 -7.70
N GLU A 115 4.28 15.08 -7.91
CA GLU A 115 3.50 15.99 -8.74
C GLU A 115 3.47 15.53 -10.20
N THR A 116 4.62 15.18 -10.79
CA THR A 116 4.74 14.69 -12.17
C THR A 116 3.90 13.43 -12.42
N HIS A 117 3.85 12.54 -11.43
CA HIS A 117 3.11 11.28 -11.52
C HIS A 117 1.66 11.37 -11.01
N ARG A 118 1.16 12.57 -10.66
CA ARG A 118 -0.21 12.77 -10.16
C ARG A 118 -0.53 11.97 -8.89
N ALA A 119 0.47 11.75 -8.06
CA ALA A 119 0.30 11.10 -6.77
C ALA A 119 -0.46 12.02 -5.81
N ASN A 120 -1.55 11.54 -5.24
CA ASN A 120 -2.31 12.29 -4.23
C ASN A 120 -1.63 12.16 -2.87
N THR A 121 -0.88 13.18 -2.48
CA THR A 121 -0.09 13.18 -1.25
C THR A 121 -0.90 13.24 0.05
N ALA A 122 -2.23 13.36 -0.01
CA ALA A 122 -3.11 13.18 1.14
C ALA A 122 -3.13 11.72 1.65
N GLY A 123 -2.87 10.75 0.76
CA GLY A 123 -2.81 9.33 1.08
C GLY A 123 -1.52 8.64 0.62
N TRP A 124 -0.52 9.40 0.15
CA TRP A 124 0.74 8.86 -0.37
C TRP A 124 1.92 9.71 0.08
N ALA A 125 2.85 9.12 0.81
CA ALA A 125 4.10 9.77 1.19
C ALA A 125 5.28 9.22 0.39
N PHE A 126 6.12 10.13 -0.09
CA PHE A 126 7.41 9.83 -0.71
C PHE A 126 8.50 10.14 0.30
N LEU A 127 9.29 9.13 0.63
CA LEU A 127 10.14 9.14 1.81
C LEU A 127 11.62 9.10 1.43
N THR A 128 12.40 9.94 2.10
CA THR A 128 13.86 9.97 2.05
C THR A 128 14.43 10.04 3.47
N GLY A 129 15.74 9.95 3.58
CA GLY A 129 16.47 10.04 4.85
C GLY A 129 17.97 10.08 4.61
N SER A 130 18.77 9.92 5.66
CA SER A 130 20.19 9.69 5.50
C SER A 130 20.45 8.36 4.77
N PRO A 131 21.59 8.21 4.09
CA PRO A 131 21.98 6.95 3.46
C PRO A 131 21.99 5.77 4.45
N ALA A 132 22.29 6.01 5.72
CA ALA A 132 22.28 5.00 6.76
C ALA A 132 20.84 4.55 7.10
N GLU A 133 19.92 5.51 7.31
CA GLU A 133 18.50 5.21 7.57
C GLU A 133 17.88 4.39 6.41
N ILE A 134 18.12 4.82 5.17
CA ILE A 134 17.56 4.13 3.99
C ILE A 134 18.12 2.71 3.86
N ARG A 135 19.43 2.50 4.04
CA ARG A 135 20.01 1.15 4.01
C ARG A 135 19.44 0.24 5.10
N GLU A 136 19.22 0.78 6.28
CA GLU A 136 18.64 0.03 7.39
C GLU A 136 17.19 -0.39 7.07
N VAL A 137 16.36 0.55 6.62
CA VAL A 137 14.97 0.28 6.26
C VAL A 137 14.91 -0.74 5.11
N ALA A 138 15.65 -0.53 4.02
CA ALA A 138 15.67 -1.46 2.89
C ALA A 138 16.03 -2.89 3.35
N ARG A 139 17.11 -3.04 4.12
CA ARG A 139 17.53 -4.34 4.66
C ARG A 139 16.44 -4.99 5.53
N ASN A 140 15.79 -4.23 6.40
CA ASN A 140 14.74 -4.74 7.29
C ASN A 140 13.51 -5.22 6.51
N TYR A 141 13.25 -4.64 5.34
CA TYR A 141 12.21 -5.04 4.40
C TYR A 141 12.67 -6.07 3.35
N GLY A 142 13.92 -6.54 3.44
CA GLY A 142 14.47 -7.55 2.54
C GLY A 142 14.81 -7.02 1.15
N ILE A 143 14.95 -5.70 1.00
CA ILE A 143 15.32 -5.06 -0.27
C ILE A 143 16.83 -4.87 -0.32
N TYR A 144 17.43 -5.43 -1.35
CA TYR A 144 18.86 -5.30 -1.63
C TYR A 144 19.06 -4.46 -2.88
N TYR A 145 19.88 -3.44 -2.78
CA TYR A 145 20.23 -2.58 -3.91
C TYR A 145 21.71 -2.26 -3.91
N LYS A 146 22.26 -2.04 -5.08
CA LYS A 146 23.66 -1.66 -5.26
C LYS A 146 23.75 -0.46 -6.20
N LYS A 147 24.54 0.54 -5.82
CA LYS A 147 24.87 1.66 -6.72
C LYS A 147 26.05 1.25 -7.58
N SER A 148 25.88 1.41 -8.89
CA SER A 148 27.01 1.30 -9.82
C SER A 148 27.95 2.50 -9.69
N PRO A 149 29.22 2.40 -10.16
CA PRO A 149 30.12 3.55 -10.22
C PRO A 149 29.59 4.72 -11.08
N ARG A 150 28.65 4.45 -11.99
CA ARG A 150 27.97 5.46 -12.82
C ARG A 150 26.78 6.09 -12.13
N GLY A 151 26.44 5.65 -10.91
CA GLY A 151 25.32 6.14 -10.13
C GLY A 151 23.96 5.49 -10.46
N ASP A 152 23.94 4.49 -11.33
CA ASP A 152 22.74 3.69 -11.55
C ASP A 152 22.46 2.81 -10.34
N VAL A 153 21.20 2.62 -10.01
CA VAL A 153 20.79 1.74 -8.92
C VAL A 153 20.36 0.41 -9.53
N ASP A 154 21.14 -0.63 -9.23
CA ASP A 154 20.76 -2.01 -9.51
C ASP A 154 20.08 -2.58 -8.26
N HIS A 155 18.90 -3.14 -8.44
CA HIS A 155 18.10 -3.71 -7.36
C HIS A 155 17.59 -5.10 -7.77
N THR A 156 17.75 -6.05 -6.87
CA THR A 156 17.11 -7.36 -6.95
C THR A 156 15.81 -7.34 -6.16
N PHE A 157 14.73 -7.74 -6.79
CA PHE A 157 13.45 -8.00 -6.15
C PHE A 157 13.39 -9.46 -5.71
#